data_0f4fa2bff163bba5939105c60b7e31e7
#
_entry.id   0f4fa2bff163bba5939105c60b7e31e7
#
_cell.length_a   1.000
_cell.length_b   1.000
_cell.length_c   1.000
_cell.angle_alpha   90.00
_cell.angle_beta   90.00
_cell.angle_gamma   90.00
#
_symmetry.space_group_name_H-M   'P 1'
#
loop_
_entity.id
_entity.type
_entity.pdbx_description
1 polymer ?
#
loop_
_entity_poly.entity_id
_entity_poly.type
_entity_poly.pdbx_seq_one_letter_code
_entity_poly.pdbx_strand_id
1 'polypeptide(L)'
;MTQYGFFFDMNRCYACQACSIACKDGNEIEPGAEKWMTVYEWESGTFPNLRLHSLAFSCAHCENPACVAVCESGALYKEDEYGAVLVDQDKCTGCRKCYDACPYGAPKFATDEPDCKMSKCTMCVDRLAEGIQPACTASCPLRAFDFGPLDELIEKYGDVRYCEGMPSPDATNLAYLIWNPREKTPLLPYDVKEAIALNQQRGDLGTMFESEEDLTVFDEGTIGRDGLKMKHGSNIELMRATRNDMA
;
A
#
# COMPACT_ATOMS: atom_id res chain seq x y z
N MET A 1 12.53 -14.18 23.32
CA MET A 1 12.42 -13.39 22.09
C MET A 1 10.95 -13.30 21.72
N THR A 2 10.35 -12.15 21.76
CA THR A 2 8.98 -11.90 21.28
C THR A 2 9.07 -11.40 19.85
N GLN A 3 8.38 -12.02 18.90
CA GLN A 3 8.32 -11.51 17.53
C GLN A 3 7.16 -10.54 17.43
N TYR A 4 7.44 -9.29 17.10
CA TYR A 4 6.44 -8.32 16.70
C TYR A 4 6.23 -8.35 15.19
N GLY A 5 5.06 -7.94 14.75
CA GLY A 5 4.70 -7.94 13.35
C GLY A 5 3.68 -6.87 13.00
N PHE A 6 3.39 -6.79 11.73
CA PHE A 6 2.36 -5.92 11.17
C PHE A 6 1.18 -6.75 10.70
N PHE A 7 -0.01 -6.21 10.85
CA PHE A 7 -1.20 -6.65 10.14
C PHE A 7 -1.64 -5.54 9.18
N PHE A 8 -2.06 -5.91 7.98
CA PHE A 8 -2.55 -4.98 6.97
C PHE A 8 -3.85 -5.46 6.33
N ASP A 9 -4.88 -4.62 6.38
CA ASP A 9 -6.18 -4.85 5.76
C ASP A 9 -6.26 -4.13 4.41
N MET A 10 -6.15 -4.91 3.32
CA MET A 10 -6.22 -4.39 1.95
C MET A 10 -7.60 -3.77 1.62
N ASN A 11 -8.69 -4.17 2.33
CA ASN A 11 -10.01 -3.60 2.09
C ASN A 11 -10.16 -2.16 2.60
N ARG A 12 -9.35 -1.78 3.58
CA ARG A 12 -9.36 -0.43 4.16
C ARG A 12 -8.40 0.52 3.46
N CYS A 13 -7.44 -0.01 2.72
CA CYS A 13 -6.46 0.81 2.04
C CYS A 13 -7.02 1.39 0.74
N TYR A 14 -6.86 2.70 0.56
CA TYR A 14 -7.17 3.41 -0.68
C TYR A 14 -5.92 4.13 -1.26
N ALA A 15 -4.74 3.63 -0.91
CA ALA A 15 -3.44 4.09 -1.43
C ALA A 15 -3.11 5.58 -1.23
N CYS A 16 -3.54 6.19 -0.13
CA CYS A 16 -3.32 7.61 0.15
C CYS A 16 -1.87 8.02 0.41
N GLN A 17 -0.94 7.06 0.50
CA GLN A 17 0.50 7.26 0.75
C GLN A 17 0.86 7.86 2.14
N ALA A 18 -0.11 8.10 3.04
CA ALA A 18 0.17 8.68 4.36
C ALA A 18 1.22 7.88 5.15
N CYS A 19 1.14 6.54 5.11
CA CYS A 19 2.12 5.65 5.75
C CYS A 19 3.53 5.78 5.16
N SER A 20 3.66 5.99 3.85
CA SER A 20 4.94 6.19 3.17
C SER A 20 5.58 7.53 3.55
N ILE A 21 4.78 8.59 3.56
CA ILE A 21 5.24 9.93 3.94
C ILE A 21 5.64 9.97 5.43
N ALA A 22 4.78 9.47 6.31
CA ALA A 22 5.08 9.43 7.75
C ALA A 22 6.31 8.55 8.08
N CYS A 23 6.55 7.48 7.30
CA CYS A 23 7.76 6.68 7.42
C CYS A 23 9.00 7.48 7.04
N LYS A 24 8.94 8.24 5.93
CA LYS A 24 10.05 9.08 5.48
C LYS A 24 10.36 10.18 6.49
N ASP A 25 9.34 10.91 6.92
CA ASP A 25 9.47 12.02 7.85
C ASP A 25 9.98 11.55 9.22
N GLY A 26 9.35 10.53 9.79
CA GLY A 26 9.72 10.02 11.11
C GLY A 26 11.05 9.25 11.18
N ASN A 27 11.65 8.90 10.05
CA ASN A 27 12.97 8.27 9.98
C ASN A 27 14.00 9.13 9.24
N GLU A 28 13.72 10.41 9.03
CA GLU A 28 14.63 11.38 8.41
C GLU A 28 15.18 10.93 7.05
N ILE A 29 14.34 10.20 6.26
CA ILE A 29 14.73 9.73 4.93
C ILE A 29 14.59 10.89 3.95
N GLU A 30 15.69 11.29 3.34
CA GLU A 30 15.74 12.39 2.38
C GLU A 30 14.69 12.26 1.25
N PRO A 31 14.20 13.39 0.72
CA PRO A 31 13.34 13.38 -0.46
C PRO A 31 14.01 12.67 -1.64
N GLY A 32 13.31 11.73 -2.27
CA GLY A 32 13.87 10.98 -3.39
C GLY A 32 13.25 9.59 -3.55
N ALA A 33 13.94 8.75 -4.30
CA ALA A 33 13.48 7.41 -4.66
C ALA A 33 13.50 6.43 -3.47
N GLU A 34 14.35 6.65 -2.48
CA GLU A 34 14.46 5.78 -1.31
C GLU A 34 13.16 5.81 -0.49
N LYS A 35 12.53 4.65 -0.35
CA LYS A 35 11.30 4.45 0.42
C LYS A 35 11.37 3.12 1.16
N TRP A 36 11.23 3.16 2.49
CA TRP A 36 11.13 1.93 3.28
C TRP A 36 9.71 1.36 3.29
N MET A 37 8.70 2.24 3.30
CA MET A 37 7.30 1.88 3.13
C MET A 37 6.86 2.21 1.70
N THR A 38 6.41 1.20 0.95
CA THR A 38 5.92 1.35 -0.42
C THR A 38 4.45 0.96 -0.48
N VAL A 39 3.64 1.73 -1.18
CA VAL A 39 2.26 1.39 -1.49
C VAL A 39 2.19 0.94 -2.94
N TYR A 40 1.81 -0.30 -3.13
CA TYR A 40 1.59 -0.91 -4.43
C TYR A 40 0.11 -0.83 -4.78
N GLU A 41 -0.19 -0.55 -6.04
CA GLU A 41 -1.53 -0.52 -6.58
C GLU A 41 -1.57 -1.33 -7.87
N TRP A 42 -2.61 -2.13 -8.02
CA TRP A 42 -2.84 -2.87 -9.27
C TRP A 42 -4.33 -3.11 -9.48
N GLU A 43 -4.68 -3.36 -10.72
CA GLU A 43 -6.03 -3.68 -11.14
C GLU A 43 -6.16 -5.16 -11.48
N SER A 44 -7.33 -5.73 -11.23
CA SER A 44 -7.69 -7.08 -11.66
C SER A 44 -9.12 -7.13 -12.19
N GLY A 45 -9.40 -8.16 -12.99
CA GLY A 45 -10.71 -8.34 -13.64
C GLY A 45 -10.83 -7.56 -14.94
N THR A 46 -12.04 -7.56 -15.49
CA THR A 46 -12.41 -6.86 -16.74
C THR A 46 -13.70 -6.11 -16.51
N PHE A 47 -13.90 -4.99 -17.23
CA PHE A 47 -15.14 -4.22 -17.12
C PHE A 47 -16.37 -5.13 -17.41
N PRO A 48 -17.45 -5.03 -16.60
CA PRO A 48 -17.70 -4.10 -15.50
C PRO A 48 -17.15 -4.55 -14.13
N ASN A 49 -16.47 -5.68 -14.04
CA ASN A 49 -16.00 -6.29 -12.79
C ASN A 49 -14.53 -5.94 -12.48
N LEU A 50 -14.11 -4.72 -12.79
CA LEU A 50 -12.80 -4.21 -12.42
C LEU A 50 -12.67 -4.07 -10.90
N ARG A 51 -11.48 -4.41 -10.38
CA ARG A 51 -11.12 -4.25 -8.97
C ARG A 51 -9.78 -3.55 -8.86
N LEU A 52 -9.71 -2.58 -7.98
CA LEU A 52 -8.46 -1.94 -7.59
C LEU A 52 -7.99 -2.55 -6.28
N HIS A 53 -6.73 -2.92 -6.23
CA HIS A 53 -6.07 -3.46 -5.05
C HIS A 53 -4.99 -2.51 -4.59
N SER A 54 -4.80 -2.43 -3.28
CA SER A 54 -3.75 -1.62 -2.67
C SER A 54 -3.06 -2.42 -1.58
N LEU A 55 -1.73 -2.47 -1.62
CA LEU A 55 -0.90 -3.10 -0.59
C LEU A 55 0.18 -2.12 -0.15
N ALA A 56 0.13 -1.69 1.10
CA ALA A 56 1.25 -1.00 1.71
C ALA A 56 2.18 -2.03 2.36
N PHE A 57 3.44 -2.03 1.96
CA PHE A 57 4.40 -3.04 2.38
C PHE A 57 5.79 -2.44 2.64
N SER A 58 6.44 -2.92 3.69
CA SER A 58 7.81 -2.56 4.07
C SER A 58 8.63 -3.81 4.34
N CYS A 59 9.78 -3.69 5.01
CA CYS A 59 10.45 -4.87 5.56
C CYS A 59 9.48 -5.63 6.48
N ALA A 60 9.34 -6.93 6.25
CA ALA A 60 8.47 -7.79 7.03
C ALA A 60 9.09 -8.32 8.31
N HIS A 61 10.35 -7.97 8.60
CA HIS A 61 11.11 -8.44 9.78
C HIS A 61 10.98 -9.95 10.02
N CYS A 62 11.18 -10.71 8.96
CA CYS A 62 10.97 -12.15 8.86
C CYS A 62 11.51 -12.93 10.09
N GLU A 63 10.83 -14.01 10.45
CA GLU A 63 11.31 -14.92 11.49
C GLU A 63 12.61 -15.61 11.05
N ASN A 64 12.71 -15.94 9.75
CA ASN A 64 13.91 -16.52 9.12
C ASN A 64 14.48 -15.55 8.08
N PRO A 65 15.20 -14.49 8.49
CA PRO A 65 15.58 -13.42 7.58
C PRO A 65 16.74 -13.83 6.65
N ALA A 66 16.44 -14.11 5.37
CA ALA A 66 17.44 -14.46 4.36
C ALA A 66 18.53 -13.39 4.22
N CYS A 67 18.18 -12.11 4.40
CA CYS A 67 19.14 -11.00 4.32
C CYS A 67 20.18 -11.03 5.45
N VAL A 68 19.82 -11.52 6.64
CA VAL A 68 20.77 -11.73 7.75
C VAL A 68 21.70 -12.88 7.43
N ALA A 69 21.16 -13.99 6.91
CA ALA A 69 21.93 -15.18 6.59
C ALA A 69 23.06 -14.96 5.58
N VAL A 70 22.88 -14.00 4.66
CA VAL A 70 23.90 -13.68 3.64
C VAL A 70 24.81 -12.50 3.99
N CYS A 71 24.64 -11.89 5.17
CA CYS A 71 25.40 -10.72 5.58
C CYS A 71 26.75 -11.14 6.19
N GLU A 72 27.77 -11.26 5.35
CA GLU A 72 29.12 -11.69 5.77
C GLU A 72 29.80 -10.72 6.76
N SER A 73 29.48 -9.43 6.68
CA SER A 73 30.02 -8.43 7.61
C SER A 73 29.32 -8.45 8.98
N GLY A 74 28.22 -9.20 9.12
CA GLY A 74 27.39 -9.19 10.32
C GLY A 74 26.72 -7.85 10.60
N ALA A 75 26.59 -6.99 9.59
CA ALA A 75 25.89 -5.72 9.71
C ALA A 75 24.39 -5.90 9.93
N LEU A 76 23.78 -6.91 9.28
CA LEU A 76 22.39 -7.26 9.51
C LEU A 76 22.25 -8.26 10.66
N TYR A 77 21.35 -7.97 11.57
CA TYR A 77 21.08 -8.84 12.74
C TYR A 77 19.60 -8.78 13.12
N LYS A 78 19.17 -9.81 13.83
CA LYS A 78 17.84 -9.86 14.42
C LYS A 78 17.95 -9.48 15.89
N GLU A 79 17.21 -8.48 16.28
CA GLU A 79 17.17 -7.96 17.63
C GLU A 79 16.21 -8.82 18.49
N ASP A 80 16.48 -8.97 19.80
CA ASP A 80 15.82 -9.96 20.66
C ASP A 80 14.52 -9.45 21.32
N GLU A 81 14.34 -8.16 21.47
CA GLU A 81 13.21 -7.59 22.21
C GLU A 81 11.91 -7.62 21.39
N TYR A 82 11.99 -7.13 20.13
CA TYR A 82 10.81 -7.06 19.22
C TYR A 82 10.93 -8.02 18.03
N GLY A 83 12.05 -8.75 17.90
CA GLY A 83 12.32 -9.57 16.73
C GLY A 83 12.58 -8.74 15.47
N ALA A 84 12.94 -7.49 15.62
CA ALA A 84 13.24 -6.60 14.51
C ALA A 84 14.53 -7.02 13.80
N VAL A 85 14.54 -7.00 12.46
CA VAL A 85 15.78 -7.12 11.70
C VAL A 85 16.34 -5.72 11.52
N LEU A 86 17.53 -5.47 12.03
CA LEU A 86 18.18 -4.16 12.02
C LEU A 86 19.51 -4.20 11.27
N VAL A 87 20.06 -3.02 10.98
CA VAL A 87 21.35 -2.85 10.32
C VAL A 87 22.26 -1.99 11.16
N ASP A 88 23.45 -2.50 11.42
CA ASP A 88 24.58 -1.75 11.97
C ASP A 88 25.28 -1.04 10.80
N GLN A 89 25.12 0.27 10.74
CA GLN A 89 25.67 1.09 9.66
C GLN A 89 27.21 1.11 9.64
N ASP A 90 27.85 0.92 10.78
CA ASP A 90 29.31 0.92 10.85
C ASP A 90 29.93 -0.34 10.24
N LYS A 91 29.19 -1.46 10.30
CA LYS A 91 29.61 -2.72 9.70
C LYS A 91 29.15 -2.90 8.26
N CYS A 92 28.18 -2.11 7.79
CA CYS A 92 27.67 -2.25 6.43
C CYS A 92 28.71 -1.80 5.39
N THR A 93 29.03 -2.70 4.47
CA THR A 93 30.00 -2.47 3.39
C THR A 93 29.37 -2.09 2.05
N GLY A 94 28.04 -1.99 1.96
CA GLY A 94 27.36 -1.69 0.70
C GLY A 94 27.36 -2.84 -0.33
N CYS A 95 27.72 -4.07 0.04
CA CYS A 95 27.92 -5.19 -0.88
C CYS A 95 26.67 -5.69 -1.62
N ARG A 96 25.48 -5.22 -1.27
CA ARG A 96 24.16 -5.51 -1.89
C ARG A 96 23.68 -6.97 -1.83
N LYS A 97 24.41 -7.92 -1.23
CA LYS A 97 23.98 -9.33 -1.11
C LYS A 97 22.63 -9.48 -0.42
N CYS A 98 22.31 -8.60 0.54
CA CYS A 98 21.01 -8.58 1.21
C CYS A 98 19.87 -8.15 0.28
N TYR A 99 20.14 -7.32 -0.72
CA TYR A 99 19.15 -6.94 -1.74
C TYR A 99 18.80 -8.13 -2.62
N ASP A 100 19.79 -8.85 -3.11
CA ASP A 100 19.59 -10.02 -3.96
C ASP A 100 18.91 -11.18 -3.21
N ALA A 101 19.17 -11.31 -1.91
CA ALA A 101 18.60 -12.37 -1.08
C ALA A 101 17.17 -12.08 -0.59
N CYS A 102 16.72 -10.82 -0.62
CA CYS A 102 15.40 -10.45 -0.14
C CYS A 102 14.33 -10.61 -1.22
N PRO A 103 13.40 -11.58 -1.13
CA PRO A 103 12.38 -11.75 -2.17
C PRO A 103 11.42 -10.57 -2.28
N TYR A 104 11.36 -9.71 -1.26
CA TYR A 104 10.39 -8.61 -1.16
C TYR A 104 11.00 -7.24 -1.47
N GLY A 105 12.28 -7.17 -1.82
CA GLY A 105 12.96 -5.91 -2.15
C GLY A 105 12.99 -4.89 -1.00
N ALA A 106 13.04 -5.36 0.25
CA ALA A 106 13.03 -4.48 1.42
C ALA A 106 14.32 -3.66 1.62
N PRO A 107 15.53 -4.20 1.38
CA PRO A 107 16.75 -3.40 1.41
C PRO A 107 16.73 -2.29 0.37
N LYS A 108 17.10 -1.07 0.77
CA LYS A 108 17.17 0.10 -0.10
C LYS A 108 18.56 0.71 -0.08
N PHE A 109 18.86 1.45 -1.14
CA PHE A 109 20.11 2.19 -1.30
C PHE A 109 19.76 3.57 -1.83
N ALA A 110 20.31 4.61 -1.22
CA ALA A 110 20.04 5.99 -1.61
C ALA A 110 20.62 6.32 -3.00
N THR A 111 21.74 5.67 -3.36
CA THR A 111 22.44 5.85 -4.64
C THR A 111 22.92 4.50 -5.20
N ASP A 112 23.34 4.50 -6.46
CA ASP A 112 23.97 3.33 -7.10
C ASP A 112 25.49 3.23 -6.84
N GLU A 113 26.07 4.14 -6.06
CA GLU A 113 27.48 4.08 -5.72
C GLU A 113 27.84 2.77 -5.00
N PRO A 114 29.02 2.18 -5.29
CA PRO A 114 29.40 0.86 -4.78
C PRO A 114 29.49 0.77 -3.25
N ASP A 115 29.77 1.87 -2.58
CA ASP A 115 29.93 1.98 -1.13
C ASP A 115 28.67 2.51 -0.43
N CYS A 116 27.60 2.76 -1.17
CA CYS A 116 26.33 3.17 -0.60
C CYS A 116 25.83 2.11 0.39
N LYS A 117 25.67 2.51 1.63
CA LYS A 117 25.21 1.63 2.71
C LYS A 117 23.71 1.35 2.58
N MET A 118 23.33 0.15 2.95
CA MET A 118 21.95 -0.30 2.90
C MET A 118 21.11 0.36 3.99
N SER A 119 19.89 0.73 3.65
CA SER A 119 18.86 1.16 4.59
C SER A 119 17.60 0.32 4.43
N LYS A 120 16.77 0.25 5.46
CA LYS A 120 15.47 -0.39 5.44
C LYS A 120 14.65 -0.04 6.67
N CYS A 121 13.37 -0.40 6.67
CA CYS A 121 12.50 -0.29 7.85
C CYS A 121 13.20 -0.81 9.11
N THR A 122 13.14 -0.03 10.18
CA THR A 122 13.69 -0.35 11.51
C THR A 122 12.65 -0.92 12.47
N MET A 123 11.41 -1.16 12.01
CA MET A 123 10.24 -1.43 12.86
C MET A 123 9.93 -0.25 13.81
N CYS A 124 10.60 0.88 13.66
CA CYS A 124 10.57 2.03 14.56
C CYS A 124 10.85 1.62 16.03
N VAL A 125 11.89 0.81 16.25
CA VAL A 125 12.24 0.29 17.59
C VAL A 125 12.49 1.40 18.61
N ASP A 126 12.99 2.55 18.17
CA ASP A 126 13.14 3.77 18.97
C ASP A 126 11.79 4.25 19.52
N ARG A 127 10.77 4.32 18.68
CA ARG A 127 9.40 4.68 19.09
C ARG A 127 8.76 3.60 19.96
N LEU A 128 9.01 2.34 19.67
CA LEU A 128 8.51 1.22 20.49
C LEU A 128 9.07 1.26 21.90
N ALA A 129 10.35 1.62 22.07
CA ALA A 129 10.97 1.80 23.38
C ALA A 129 10.29 2.91 24.22
N GLU A 130 9.65 3.87 23.56
CA GLU A 130 8.85 4.93 24.19
C GLU A 130 7.36 4.55 24.35
N GLY A 131 6.96 3.33 23.98
CA GLY A 131 5.57 2.88 24.00
C GLY A 131 4.71 3.48 22.89
N ILE A 132 5.32 4.01 21.82
CA ILE A 132 4.65 4.66 20.70
C ILE A 132 4.64 3.71 19.49
N GLN A 133 3.50 3.61 18.83
CA GLN A 133 3.37 2.77 17.62
C GLN A 133 4.28 3.24 16.46
N PRO A 134 4.65 2.32 15.53
CA PRO A 134 5.36 2.69 14.31
C PRO A 134 4.67 3.81 13.54
N ALA A 135 5.44 4.70 12.93
CA ALA A 135 4.93 5.90 12.25
C ALA A 135 3.90 5.57 11.17
N CYS A 136 4.12 4.51 10.39
CA CYS A 136 3.20 4.06 9.34
C CYS A 136 1.84 3.61 9.89
N THR A 137 1.83 2.90 11.02
CA THR A 137 0.59 2.45 11.69
C THR A 137 -0.18 3.62 12.28
N ALA A 138 0.52 4.49 13.00
CA ALA A 138 -0.07 5.65 13.66
C ALA A 138 -0.70 6.64 12.65
N SER A 139 -0.08 6.80 11.48
CA SER A 139 -0.51 7.77 10.46
C SER A 139 -1.63 7.28 9.55
N CYS A 140 -2.01 5.99 9.59
CA CYS A 140 -3.01 5.45 8.67
C CYS A 140 -4.42 5.99 8.98
N PRO A 141 -5.03 6.82 8.10
CA PRO A 141 -6.32 7.45 8.39
C PRO A 141 -7.48 6.44 8.44
N LEU A 142 -7.41 5.37 7.66
CA LEU A 142 -8.44 4.33 7.62
C LEU A 142 -8.15 3.14 8.54
N ARG A 143 -7.08 3.21 9.34
CA ARG A 143 -6.70 2.13 10.26
C ARG A 143 -6.58 0.78 9.56
N ALA A 144 -5.95 0.79 8.38
CA ALA A 144 -5.65 -0.42 7.63
C ALA A 144 -4.52 -1.24 8.27
N PHE A 145 -3.71 -0.63 9.13
CA PHE A 145 -2.65 -1.29 9.88
C PHE A 145 -3.06 -1.62 11.31
N ASP A 146 -2.55 -2.74 11.81
CA ASP A 146 -2.38 -3.04 13.21
C ASP A 146 -0.93 -3.49 13.46
N PHE A 147 -0.45 -3.38 14.69
CA PHE A 147 0.93 -3.71 15.06
C PHE A 147 0.99 -4.22 16.49
N GLY A 148 1.74 -5.27 16.73
CA GLY A 148 1.91 -5.86 18.06
C GLY A 148 2.66 -7.19 18.02
N PRO A 149 2.65 -7.93 19.14
CA PRO A 149 3.15 -9.31 19.17
C PRO A 149 2.48 -10.16 18.09
N LEU A 150 3.27 -10.88 17.31
CA LEU A 150 2.81 -11.61 16.13
C LEU A 150 1.79 -12.69 16.47
N ASP A 151 1.96 -13.36 17.58
CA ASP A 151 1.04 -14.38 18.10
C ASP A 151 -0.35 -13.81 18.42
N GLU A 152 -0.40 -12.62 19.05
CA GLU A 152 -1.67 -11.92 19.31
C GLU A 152 -2.35 -11.47 18.00
N LEU A 153 -1.55 -11.02 17.03
CA LEU A 153 -2.09 -10.64 15.72
C LEU A 153 -2.63 -11.86 14.96
N ILE A 154 -1.95 -13.01 15.05
CA ILE A 154 -2.41 -14.28 14.46
C ILE A 154 -3.70 -14.76 15.12
N GLU A 155 -3.80 -14.67 16.43
CA GLU A 155 -5.03 -15.02 17.15
C GLU A 155 -6.20 -14.13 16.71
N LYS A 156 -5.96 -12.84 16.51
CA LYS A 156 -6.98 -11.85 16.16
C LYS A 156 -7.41 -11.90 14.69
N TYR A 157 -6.47 -12.12 13.76
CA TYR A 157 -6.71 -11.95 12.32
C TYR A 157 -6.51 -13.22 11.50
N GLY A 158 -5.92 -14.27 12.09
CA GLY A 158 -5.50 -15.48 11.40
C GLY A 158 -4.10 -15.35 10.79
N ASP A 159 -3.45 -16.49 10.55
CA ASP A 159 -2.10 -16.55 9.97
C ASP A 159 -2.14 -16.52 8.43
N VAL A 160 -2.42 -15.36 7.88
CA VAL A 160 -2.44 -15.11 6.43
C VAL A 160 -1.33 -14.14 6.09
N ARG A 161 -0.25 -14.65 5.49
CA ARG A 161 0.99 -13.90 5.20
C ARG A 161 1.22 -13.66 3.70
N TYR A 162 0.21 -13.88 2.89
CA TYR A 162 0.34 -13.91 1.43
C TYR A 162 -0.85 -13.25 0.76
N CYS A 163 -0.59 -12.54 -0.34
CA CYS A 163 -1.60 -12.19 -1.33
C CYS A 163 -1.12 -12.57 -2.74
N GLU A 164 -2.04 -12.72 -3.67
CA GLU A 164 -1.73 -13.08 -5.05
C GLU A 164 -0.69 -12.14 -5.67
N GLY A 165 0.32 -12.71 -6.31
CA GLY A 165 1.42 -11.96 -6.93
C GLY A 165 2.61 -11.68 -6.02
N MET A 166 2.55 -11.99 -4.74
CA MET A 166 3.71 -11.92 -3.85
C MET A 166 4.60 -13.16 -3.96
N PRO A 167 5.91 -13.05 -3.65
CA PRO A 167 6.75 -14.22 -3.38
C PRO A 167 6.21 -15.07 -2.23
N SER A 168 6.41 -16.41 -2.29
CA SER A 168 5.97 -17.31 -1.20
C SER A 168 6.59 -16.91 0.14
N PRO A 169 5.82 -16.91 1.23
CA PRO A 169 6.32 -16.65 2.57
C PRO A 169 7.16 -17.81 3.16
N ASP A 170 7.09 -19.01 2.59
CA ASP A 170 7.59 -20.25 3.20
C ASP A 170 9.08 -20.23 3.54
N ALA A 171 9.89 -19.57 2.70
CA ALA A 171 11.34 -19.52 2.89
C ALA A 171 11.77 -18.59 4.04
N THR A 172 11.01 -17.52 4.30
CA THR A 172 11.44 -16.44 5.21
C THR A 172 10.54 -16.27 6.42
N ASN A 173 9.35 -16.81 6.36
CA ASN A 173 8.32 -16.70 7.39
C ASN A 173 8.10 -15.24 7.83
N LEU A 174 7.30 -14.51 7.06
CA LEU A 174 7.05 -13.07 7.26
C LEU A 174 6.42 -12.78 8.63
N ALA A 175 6.92 -11.78 9.35
CA ALA A 175 6.19 -11.21 10.49
C ALA A 175 5.23 -10.09 10.00
N TYR A 176 4.48 -10.38 8.96
CA TYR A 176 3.57 -9.44 8.30
C TYR A 176 2.33 -10.19 7.81
N LEU A 177 1.20 -9.92 8.44
CA LEU A 177 -0.08 -10.52 8.10
C LEU A 177 -0.81 -9.64 7.09
N ILE A 178 -1.43 -10.25 6.07
CA ILE A 178 -2.11 -9.53 5.00
C ILE A 178 -3.53 -10.04 4.89
N TRP A 179 -4.49 -9.20 5.23
CA TRP A 179 -5.89 -9.48 4.98
C TRP A 179 -6.20 -9.17 3.52
N ASN A 180 -6.23 -10.25 2.70
CA ASN A 180 -6.61 -10.14 1.30
C ASN A 180 -8.13 -10.17 1.19
N PRO A 181 -8.75 -9.23 0.47
CA PRO A 181 -10.19 -9.26 0.26
C PRO A 181 -10.58 -10.56 -0.41
N ARG A 182 -11.30 -11.40 0.33
CA ARG A 182 -12.01 -12.53 -0.24
C ARG A 182 -13.01 -12.01 -1.26
N GLU A 183 -13.48 -12.87 -2.15
CA GLU A 183 -14.44 -12.55 -3.19
C GLU A 183 -15.46 -11.51 -2.70
N LYS A 184 -15.33 -10.29 -3.19
CA LYS A 184 -16.35 -9.28 -2.97
C LYS A 184 -17.62 -9.81 -3.60
N THR A 185 -18.71 -9.71 -2.90
CA THR A 185 -20.05 -9.87 -3.51
C THR A 185 -20.02 -9.11 -4.83
N PRO A 186 -20.38 -9.73 -5.96
CA PRO A 186 -20.45 -9.04 -7.23
C PRO A 186 -21.16 -7.73 -7.02
N LEU A 187 -20.61 -6.63 -7.55
CA LEU A 187 -21.35 -5.38 -7.63
C LEU A 187 -22.69 -5.74 -8.26
N LEU A 188 -23.76 -5.46 -7.56
CA LEU A 188 -25.10 -5.61 -8.15
C LEU A 188 -25.04 -4.94 -9.51
N PRO A 189 -25.39 -5.64 -10.61
CA PRO A 189 -25.40 -5.02 -11.91
C PRO A 189 -26.27 -3.77 -11.79
N TYR A 190 -25.72 -2.63 -12.15
CA TYR A 190 -26.45 -1.38 -12.17
C TYR A 190 -27.50 -1.49 -13.28
N ASP A 191 -28.74 -1.73 -12.91
CA ASP A 191 -29.86 -1.69 -13.84
C ASP A 191 -30.41 -0.27 -13.88
N VAL A 192 -30.11 0.42 -14.99
CA VAL A 192 -30.55 1.80 -15.23
C VAL A 192 -32.08 1.92 -15.16
N LYS A 193 -32.83 0.94 -15.68
CA LYS A 193 -34.30 0.95 -15.69
C LYS A 193 -34.88 0.81 -14.28
N GLU A 194 -34.28 -0.07 -13.47
CA GLU A 194 -34.63 -0.23 -12.07
C GLU A 194 -34.32 1.04 -11.27
N ALA A 195 -33.15 1.67 -11.51
CA ALA A 195 -32.78 2.91 -10.86
C ALA A 195 -33.73 4.06 -11.18
N ILE A 196 -34.17 4.20 -12.43
CA ILE A 196 -35.22 5.18 -12.85
C ILE A 196 -36.54 4.87 -12.16
N ALA A 197 -37.00 3.62 -12.15
CA ALA A 197 -38.25 3.22 -11.51
C ALA A 197 -38.23 3.50 -10.00
N LEU A 198 -37.10 3.26 -9.32
CA LEU A 198 -36.92 3.57 -7.90
C LEU A 198 -36.91 5.09 -7.66
N ASN A 199 -36.34 5.86 -8.57
CA ASN A 199 -36.30 7.33 -8.48
C ASN A 199 -37.72 7.92 -8.63
N GLN A 200 -38.53 7.41 -9.55
CA GLN A 200 -39.91 7.81 -9.73
C GLN A 200 -40.80 7.47 -8.50
N GLN A 201 -40.50 6.42 -7.76
CA GLN A 201 -41.18 6.06 -6.51
C GLN A 201 -40.93 7.03 -5.35
N ARG A 202 -39.83 7.81 -5.39
CA ARG A 202 -39.47 8.76 -4.33
C ARG A 202 -40.30 10.04 -4.30
N GLY A 203 -41.23 10.20 -5.25
CA GLY A 203 -42.01 11.40 -5.40
C GLY A 203 -41.27 12.45 -6.27
N ASP A 204 -41.89 13.61 -6.39
CA ASP A 204 -41.37 14.68 -7.25
C ASP A 204 -40.05 15.25 -6.70
N LEU A 205 -38.95 14.73 -7.22
CA LEU A 205 -37.58 15.26 -6.96
C LEU A 205 -37.18 16.34 -7.99
N GLY A 206 -38.15 16.84 -8.76
CA GLY A 206 -37.86 17.72 -9.89
C GLY A 206 -37.31 16.95 -11.09
N THR A 207 -36.87 17.67 -12.08
CA THR A 207 -36.42 17.17 -13.39
C THR A 207 -35.01 16.59 -13.39
N MET A 208 -34.61 15.86 -12.35
CA MET A 208 -33.24 15.39 -12.28
C MET A 208 -32.97 14.23 -13.25
N PHE A 209 -33.91 13.31 -13.42
CA PHE A 209 -33.81 12.19 -14.39
C PHE A 209 -35.23 11.76 -14.79
N GLU A 210 -35.69 12.13 -15.97
CA GLU A 210 -37.03 11.82 -16.47
C GLU A 210 -37.05 10.56 -17.37
N SER A 211 -35.88 10.23 -17.98
CA SER A 211 -35.74 9.12 -18.92
C SER A 211 -34.37 8.45 -18.84
N GLU A 212 -34.22 7.30 -19.49
CA GLU A 212 -32.93 6.62 -19.69
C GLU A 212 -31.96 7.51 -20.48
N GLU A 213 -32.46 8.34 -21.37
CA GLU A 213 -31.69 9.28 -22.19
C GLU A 213 -31.01 10.35 -21.33
N ASP A 214 -31.65 10.79 -20.26
CA ASP A 214 -31.08 11.78 -19.32
C ASP A 214 -29.86 11.26 -18.57
N LEU A 215 -29.71 9.95 -18.45
CA LEU A 215 -28.57 9.29 -17.79
C LEU A 215 -27.46 8.95 -18.78
N THR A 216 -27.78 8.87 -20.07
CA THR A 216 -26.86 8.40 -21.11
C THR A 216 -26.50 9.47 -22.15
N VAL A 217 -27.24 10.58 -22.16
CA VAL A 217 -26.93 11.70 -23.06
C VAL A 217 -25.82 12.57 -22.44
N PHE A 218 -24.70 12.59 -23.10
CA PHE A 218 -23.61 13.50 -22.81
C PHE A 218 -23.59 14.63 -23.84
N ASP A 219 -23.14 15.81 -23.45
CA ASP A 219 -22.93 16.91 -24.37
C ASP A 219 -22.15 16.45 -25.61
N GLU A 220 -22.52 16.93 -26.77
CA GLU A 220 -21.90 16.54 -28.04
C GLU A 220 -20.38 16.76 -27.96
N GLY A 221 -19.62 15.68 -28.12
CA GLY A 221 -18.18 15.67 -28.01
C GLY A 221 -17.59 15.27 -26.64
N THR A 222 -18.42 15.02 -25.61
CA THR A 222 -17.96 14.52 -24.29
C THR A 222 -17.55 13.05 -24.38
N ILE A 223 -18.36 12.24 -25.09
CA ILE A 223 -18.01 10.85 -25.42
C ILE A 223 -17.97 10.71 -26.94
N GLY A 224 -16.85 10.26 -27.46
CA GLY A 224 -16.69 9.93 -28.86
C GLY A 224 -16.82 8.42 -29.12
N ARG A 225 -16.79 8.03 -30.41
CA ARG A 225 -16.77 6.61 -30.82
C ARG A 225 -15.60 5.82 -30.22
N ASP A 226 -14.52 6.53 -29.84
CA ASP A 226 -13.26 5.97 -29.36
C ASP A 226 -13.04 6.21 -27.84
N GLY A 227 -14.10 6.55 -27.10
CA GLY A 227 -14.06 6.79 -25.66
C GLY A 227 -14.30 8.23 -25.24
N LEU A 228 -14.10 8.51 -23.98
CA LEU A 228 -14.32 9.81 -23.35
C LEU A 228 -13.37 10.85 -23.94
N LYS A 229 -13.91 11.89 -24.59
CA LYS A 229 -13.09 13.02 -25.05
C LYS A 229 -12.86 13.97 -23.90
N MET A 230 -11.61 14.21 -23.59
CA MET A 230 -11.25 15.26 -22.62
C MET A 230 -11.68 16.61 -23.13
N LYS A 231 -12.31 17.41 -22.28
CA LYS A 231 -12.69 18.82 -22.55
C LYS A 231 -11.47 19.67 -22.94
N HIS A 232 -10.28 19.23 -22.54
CA HIS A 232 -9.00 19.86 -22.80
C HIS A 232 -8.16 18.97 -23.71
N GLY A 233 -7.41 19.56 -24.63
CA GLY A 233 -6.61 18.84 -25.63
C GLY A 233 -5.41 18.07 -25.06
N SER A 234 -5.08 18.30 -23.79
CA SER A 234 -4.00 17.60 -23.08
C SER A 234 -4.17 17.65 -21.56
N ASN A 235 -3.51 16.72 -20.86
CA ASN A 235 -3.43 16.75 -19.40
C ASN A 235 -2.81 18.05 -18.86
N ILE A 236 -1.90 18.67 -19.61
CA ILE A 236 -1.27 19.94 -19.23
C ILE A 236 -2.30 21.09 -19.28
N GLU A 237 -3.15 21.11 -20.30
CA GLU A 237 -4.23 22.10 -20.37
C GLU A 237 -5.26 21.90 -19.27
N LEU A 238 -5.65 20.65 -18.99
CA LEU A 238 -6.52 20.32 -17.87
C LEU A 238 -5.92 20.82 -16.53
N MET A 239 -4.65 20.53 -16.29
CA MET A 239 -3.96 20.97 -15.06
C MET A 239 -3.84 22.49 -14.94
N ARG A 240 -3.67 23.20 -16.07
CA ARG A 240 -3.63 24.66 -16.08
C ARG A 240 -5.01 25.29 -15.84
N ALA A 241 -6.06 24.69 -16.41
CA ALA A 241 -7.44 25.14 -16.21
C ALA A 241 -7.87 24.98 -14.75
N THR A 242 -7.63 23.80 -14.15
CA THR A 242 -7.99 23.53 -12.75
C THR A 242 -7.16 24.33 -11.75
N ARG A 243 -5.95 24.77 -12.13
CA ARG A 243 -5.11 25.61 -11.25
C ARG A 243 -5.67 27.03 -11.07
N ASN A 244 -6.44 27.53 -12.04
CA ASN A 244 -7.05 28.85 -11.97
C ASN A 244 -8.38 28.87 -11.19
N ASP A 245 -9.02 27.71 -11.01
CA ASP A 245 -10.27 27.59 -10.26
C ASP A 245 -10.06 27.54 -8.73
N MET A 246 -8.80 27.50 -8.29
CA MET A 246 -8.41 27.48 -6.87
C MET A 246 -7.77 28.80 -6.38
N ALA A 247 -7.84 29.88 -7.16
CA ALA A 247 -7.30 31.19 -6.80
C ALA A 247 -8.39 32.17 -6.36
#